data_3c6df6e4cc0c6b1dd230dfaae8decd18
#
_entry.id   3c6df6e4cc0c6b1dd230dfaae8decd18
#
_cell.length_a   1.000
_cell.length_b   1.000
_cell.length_c   1.000
_cell.angle_alpha   90.00
_cell.angle_beta   90.00
_cell.angle_gamma   90.00
#
_symmetry.space_group_name_H-M   'P 1'
#
loop_
_entity.id
_entity.type
_entity.pdbx_description
1 polymer ?
#
loop_
_entity_poly.entity_id
_entity_poly.type
_entity_poly.pdbx_seq_one_letter_code
_entity_poly.pdbx_strand_id
1 'polypeptide(L)'
;MDIKKLVLVMVFFTSGLFLWEEWQAGQHKSTAPQVATMASKAAQGTAGSDSKFEEDGAPVPGEKLVSSQQIKGTGSGEDAAPVAASTGLESGTRITVKTDMVLAVIDTAGGDIRDLDLLNHPSRADKSIPFALLQSEFPRVNVAQSGLIGEGLPTHQTHYTTESESYTLAAGEDKIEIRLSAPEVEGIKATKIYTFHRGSYVIDVKFEIDNQGSKALQPFSYFQVLRDVVPVEASMFIMPQFNGATVYTEEEKFQKIPLDEIADGTATYPKNTDNGWLAMQEHYFLTAWLPEAETKRENFAKHHGGYKYSAGIIVPAGTIQPGEIGRVAVPLYVGPQEQSKLAALAPGLDLVVDYGWLTVIGAPLFWLLSFFHSWTGNWGFAIILLTMLVKLIFFPLSAAGYRSMAKLKAVAPRLKTLREQHKGKDKQKMNQAMMEFYKTEKINPMGGCLPILVQIPIFISLYWVLLASVELRYAPFALWIQDLSMPDPYYVLPVIMGISMYIQTKLNPAATDPIQQKVMQLMPLVFSIFFFFFPAGLVLYSLVNNSLSILQQWQITRMYAPSTVPAVKKK
;
A
#
# COMPACT_ATOMS: atom_id res chain seq x y z
N MET A 1 25.67 -29.04 -13.84
CA MET A 1 25.49 -27.66 -14.28
C MET A 1 26.64 -26.85 -13.71
N ASP A 2 27.31 -26.05 -14.52
CA ASP A 2 28.42 -25.22 -14.09
C ASP A 2 27.89 -24.21 -13.06
N ILE A 3 28.60 -24.03 -11.93
CA ILE A 3 28.22 -23.04 -10.90
C ILE A 3 28.10 -21.65 -11.51
N LYS A 4 28.96 -21.33 -12.49
CA LYS A 4 28.80 -20.12 -13.29
C LYS A 4 27.40 -20.04 -13.93
N LYS A 5 26.84 -21.16 -14.39
CA LYS A 5 25.47 -21.20 -14.94
C LYS A 5 24.40 -21.10 -13.88
N LEU A 6 24.61 -21.66 -12.66
CA LEU A 6 23.65 -21.53 -11.55
C LEU A 6 23.64 -20.10 -10.99
N VAL A 7 24.82 -19.50 -10.82
CA VAL A 7 24.96 -18.08 -10.45
C VAL A 7 24.42 -17.20 -11.57
N LEU A 8 24.68 -17.56 -12.84
CA LEU A 8 24.17 -16.84 -14.00
C LEU A 8 22.65 -16.96 -14.13
N VAL A 9 22.06 -18.12 -13.81
CA VAL A 9 20.61 -18.33 -13.74
C VAL A 9 20.01 -17.55 -12.57
N MET A 10 20.67 -17.53 -11.42
CA MET A 10 20.21 -16.74 -10.26
C MET A 10 20.33 -15.23 -10.55
N VAL A 11 21.44 -14.79 -11.12
CA VAL A 11 21.64 -13.40 -11.59
C VAL A 11 20.67 -13.08 -12.73
N PHE A 12 20.42 -14.01 -13.66
CA PHE A 12 19.46 -13.83 -14.75
C PHE A 12 18.02 -13.72 -14.24
N PHE A 13 17.60 -14.52 -13.25
CA PHE A 13 16.28 -14.40 -12.65
C PHE A 13 16.13 -13.14 -11.80
N THR A 14 17.15 -12.78 -11.02
CA THR A 14 17.14 -11.51 -10.27
C THR A 14 17.23 -10.31 -11.21
N SER A 15 18.10 -10.34 -12.22
CA SER A 15 18.16 -9.29 -13.24
C SER A 15 16.91 -9.26 -14.11
N GLY A 16 16.28 -10.41 -14.40
CA GLY A 16 15.01 -10.51 -15.10
C GLY A 16 13.86 -9.92 -14.29
N LEU A 17 13.83 -10.10 -12.98
CA LEU A 17 12.89 -9.44 -12.08
C LEU A 17 13.12 -7.93 -12.04
N PHE A 18 14.37 -7.48 -11.92
CA PHE A 18 14.70 -6.04 -11.95
C PHE A 18 14.42 -5.40 -13.31
N LEU A 19 14.73 -6.08 -14.42
CA LEU A 19 14.41 -5.61 -15.77
C LEU A 19 12.92 -5.62 -16.06
N TRP A 20 12.17 -6.56 -15.48
CA TRP A 20 10.71 -6.59 -15.55
C TRP A 20 10.10 -5.44 -14.76
N GLU A 21 10.62 -5.16 -13.57
CA GLU A 21 10.19 -4.06 -12.72
C GLU A 21 10.52 -2.70 -13.38
N GLU A 22 11.72 -2.57 -13.96
CA GLU A 22 12.14 -1.38 -14.70
C GLU A 22 11.43 -1.26 -16.08
N TRP A 23 11.06 -2.38 -16.70
CA TRP A 23 10.25 -2.39 -17.91
C TRP A 23 8.80 -1.99 -17.62
N GLN A 24 8.21 -2.44 -16.52
CA GLN A 24 6.90 -1.93 -16.05
C GLN A 24 6.97 -0.45 -15.69
N ALA A 25 7.99 -0.02 -14.97
CA ALA A 25 8.24 1.40 -14.70
C ALA A 25 8.53 2.20 -15.99
N GLY A 26 9.14 1.58 -16.99
CA GLY A 26 9.44 2.16 -18.30
C GLY A 26 8.26 2.19 -19.27
N GLN A 27 7.29 1.29 -19.14
CA GLN A 27 6.04 1.35 -19.92
C GLN A 27 5.21 2.58 -19.55
N HIS A 28 5.34 3.09 -18.33
CA HIS A 28 4.79 4.37 -17.93
C HIS A 28 5.61 5.57 -18.40
N LYS A 29 6.82 5.36 -18.95
CA LYS A 29 7.72 6.44 -19.42
C LYS A 29 7.77 6.65 -20.94
N SER A 30 7.09 5.86 -21.75
CA SER A 30 7.25 5.97 -23.21
C SER A 30 5.94 6.32 -23.92
N THR A 31 5.64 7.61 -23.92
CA THR A 31 5.14 8.34 -25.11
C THR A 31 5.36 9.84 -24.91
N ALA A 32 6.60 10.30 -25.06
CA ALA A 32 6.84 11.70 -25.40
C ALA A 32 6.76 11.81 -26.94
N PRO A 33 5.82 12.57 -27.52
CA PRO A 33 5.87 12.85 -28.93
C PRO A 33 6.96 13.90 -29.17
N GLN A 34 7.86 13.57 -30.08
CA GLN A 34 8.79 14.53 -30.68
C GLN A 34 8.00 15.73 -31.22
N VAL A 35 8.39 16.91 -30.74
CA VAL A 35 7.92 18.19 -31.24
C VAL A 35 8.37 18.33 -32.70
N ALA A 36 7.44 18.18 -33.61
CA ALA A 36 7.58 18.67 -34.98
C ALA A 36 6.91 20.04 -35.05
N THR A 37 7.73 21.06 -35.15
CA THR A 37 7.39 22.43 -35.53
C THR A 37 6.61 22.43 -36.83
N MET A 38 5.36 22.90 -36.83
CA MET A 38 4.80 23.60 -38.03
C MET A 38 3.73 24.62 -37.64
N ALA A 39 3.87 25.73 -38.25
CA ALA A 39 3.16 26.98 -38.03
C ALA A 39 1.72 27.01 -38.52
N SER A 40 0.93 27.82 -37.80
CA SER A 40 -0.09 28.77 -38.35
C SER A 40 -1.13 28.28 -39.37
N LYS A 41 -2.41 28.29 -39.01
CA LYS A 41 -3.38 29.15 -39.73
C LYS A 41 -4.73 29.26 -38.99
N ALA A 42 -5.14 30.48 -38.86
CA ALA A 42 -6.44 30.90 -38.32
C ALA A 42 -7.62 30.50 -39.19
N ALA A 43 -8.78 30.23 -38.58
CA ALA A 43 -10.08 30.57 -39.14
C ALA A 43 -11.14 30.69 -38.02
N GLN A 44 -11.82 31.79 -38.04
CA GLN A 44 -12.99 32.22 -37.26
C GLN A 44 -14.23 31.35 -37.50
N GLY A 45 -15.11 31.27 -36.50
CA GLY A 45 -16.52 30.98 -36.77
C GLY A 45 -17.38 30.60 -35.57
N THR A 46 -18.07 31.58 -35.04
CA THR A 46 -19.44 31.62 -34.47
C THR A 46 -19.86 30.88 -33.21
N ALA A 47 -20.46 31.67 -32.35
CA ALA A 47 -21.03 31.52 -31.05
C ALA A 47 -22.07 30.39 -30.87
N GLY A 48 -21.94 29.68 -29.74
CA GLY A 48 -22.98 28.94 -29.04
C GLY A 48 -22.67 29.02 -27.56
N SER A 49 -23.64 29.53 -26.80
CA SER A 49 -23.53 29.74 -25.34
C SER A 49 -23.58 28.40 -24.62
N ASP A 50 -22.43 27.85 -24.29
CA ASP A 50 -22.28 26.81 -23.29
C ASP A 50 -21.36 27.35 -22.20
N SER A 51 -21.75 27.15 -20.94
CA SER A 51 -21.00 27.51 -19.76
C SER A 51 -19.61 26.85 -19.83
N LYS A 52 -18.62 27.66 -20.22
CA LYS A 52 -17.21 27.24 -20.27
C LYS A 52 -16.72 26.95 -18.88
N PHE A 53 -16.63 25.67 -18.55
CA PHE A 53 -15.56 25.21 -17.66
C PHE A 53 -14.28 25.40 -18.46
N GLU A 54 -13.35 26.18 -17.93
CA GLU A 54 -12.04 26.37 -18.58
C GLU A 54 -11.33 25.00 -18.64
N GLU A 55 -10.68 24.75 -19.77
CA GLU A 55 -10.03 23.48 -20.15
C GLU A 55 -8.85 23.07 -19.24
N ASP A 56 -8.53 23.86 -18.20
CA ASP A 56 -7.43 23.69 -17.27
C ASP A 56 -7.81 23.15 -15.88
N GLY A 57 -8.89 22.35 -15.77
CA GLY A 57 -9.23 21.66 -14.52
C GLY A 57 -10.06 22.51 -13.55
N ALA A 58 -10.60 21.85 -12.53
CA ALA A 58 -11.46 22.47 -11.54
C ALA A 58 -10.82 23.74 -10.94
N PRO A 59 -11.60 24.84 -10.78
CA PRO A 59 -11.09 26.03 -10.13
C PRO A 59 -10.63 25.68 -8.72
N VAL A 60 -9.36 25.90 -8.43
CA VAL A 60 -8.84 25.77 -7.05
C VAL A 60 -9.38 26.96 -6.28
N PRO A 61 -10.27 26.74 -5.31
CA PRO A 61 -10.83 27.83 -4.55
C PRO A 61 -9.72 28.56 -3.81
N GLY A 62 -9.48 29.83 -4.16
CA GLY A 62 -8.73 30.73 -3.35
C GLY A 62 -7.27 31.03 -3.70
N GLU A 63 -6.71 30.55 -4.79
CA GLU A 63 -5.49 31.18 -5.34
C GLU A 63 -5.85 32.49 -6.03
N LYS A 64 -5.68 33.64 -5.38
CA LYS A 64 -5.50 34.89 -6.09
C LYS A 64 -4.28 34.69 -7.00
N LEU A 65 -4.50 34.70 -8.30
CA LEU A 65 -3.44 34.86 -9.31
C LEU A 65 -2.73 36.18 -9.00
N VAL A 66 -1.66 36.12 -8.20
CA VAL A 66 -0.69 37.20 -8.14
C VAL A 66 0.03 37.11 -9.48
N SER A 67 -0.44 37.92 -10.43
CA SER A 67 0.26 38.22 -11.66
C SER A 67 1.72 38.52 -11.28
N SER A 68 2.63 37.68 -11.78
CA SER A 68 4.06 37.90 -11.67
C SER A 68 4.47 39.16 -12.44
N GLN A 69 4.34 40.33 -11.84
CA GLN A 69 5.08 41.49 -12.30
C GLN A 69 6.55 41.30 -11.94
N GLN A 70 7.33 41.06 -12.97
CA GLN A 70 8.79 41.14 -12.93
C GLN A 70 9.24 42.47 -12.30
N ILE A 71 9.66 42.42 -11.05
CA ILE A 71 10.48 43.49 -10.49
C ILE A 71 11.93 43.19 -10.87
N LYS A 72 12.42 43.81 -11.94
CA LYS A 72 13.85 44.01 -12.17
C LYS A 72 14.38 44.93 -11.09
N GLY A 73 15.08 44.39 -10.12
CA GLY A 73 15.84 45.11 -9.12
C GLY A 73 17.28 44.59 -9.10
N THR A 74 18.18 45.33 -9.70
CA THR A 74 19.65 45.24 -9.54
C THR A 74 20.00 45.66 -8.11
N GLY A 75 20.72 44.79 -7.37
CA GLY A 75 21.29 45.11 -6.06
C GLY A 75 22.04 43.94 -5.47
N SER A 76 23.35 43.95 -5.62
CA SER A 76 24.32 43.09 -4.94
C SER A 76 24.30 43.36 -3.43
N GLY A 77 24.28 42.27 -2.61
CA GLY A 77 24.46 42.38 -1.16
C GLY A 77 24.35 41.00 -0.50
N GLU A 78 25.39 40.66 0.20
CA GLU A 78 25.74 39.43 0.88
C GLU A 78 24.72 38.93 1.92
N ASP A 79 24.74 37.59 2.13
CA ASP A 79 24.36 36.85 3.33
C ASP A 79 23.04 37.21 4.02
N ALA A 80 21.94 36.66 3.50
CA ALA A 80 20.76 36.37 4.32
C ALA A 80 20.44 34.87 4.22
N ALA A 81 20.50 34.19 5.36
CA ALA A 81 19.97 32.84 5.50
C ALA A 81 18.55 32.76 4.91
N PRO A 82 18.16 31.68 4.25
CA PRO A 82 16.82 31.57 3.70
C PRO A 82 15.81 31.64 4.84
N VAL A 83 15.10 32.78 4.89
CA VAL A 83 13.89 32.91 5.72
C VAL A 83 12.95 31.83 5.20
N ALA A 84 12.71 30.81 6.01
CA ALA A 84 11.68 29.81 5.75
C ALA A 84 10.38 30.58 5.48
N ALA A 85 9.94 30.55 4.23
CA ALA A 85 8.64 31.09 3.88
C ALA A 85 7.62 30.29 4.70
N SER A 86 6.92 30.96 5.61
CA SER A 86 5.83 30.41 6.38
C SER A 86 4.68 30.07 5.40
N THR A 87 4.68 28.86 4.89
CA THR A 87 3.60 28.31 4.06
C THR A 87 2.48 27.73 4.95
N GLY A 88 2.24 28.33 6.10
CA GLY A 88 1.18 27.95 7.02
C GLY A 88 -0.18 28.27 6.41
N LEU A 89 -1.13 27.33 6.60
CA LEU A 89 -2.54 27.58 6.35
C LEU A 89 -3.01 28.70 7.29
N GLU A 90 -3.92 29.58 6.84
CA GLU A 90 -4.56 30.55 7.73
C GLU A 90 -5.19 29.82 8.90
N SER A 91 -5.07 30.35 10.10
CA SER A 91 -5.61 29.75 11.33
C SER A 91 -6.60 30.70 12.00
N GLY A 92 -7.73 30.14 12.42
CA GLY A 92 -8.75 30.78 13.22
C GLY A 92 -8.88 30.13 14.60
N THR A 93 -10.10 30.08 15.12
CA THR A 93 -10.40 29.37 16.37
C THR A 93 -10.43 27.86 16.11
N ARG A 94 -9.78 27.08 16.99
CA ARG A 94 -9.74 25.63 16.93
C ARG A 94 -10.89 25.01 17.69
N ILE A 95 -11.65 24.15 17.00
CA ILE A 95 -12.80 23.43 17.56
C ILE A 95 -12.39 21.97 17.74
N THR A 96 -12.38 21.51 18.98
CA THR A 96 -12.02 20.13 19.31
C THR A 96 -13.24 19.23 19.36
N VAL A 97 -13.21 18.12 18.63
CA VAL A 97 -14.27 17.11 18.59
C VAL A 97 -13.71 15.77 19.03
N LYS A 98 -14.24 15.22 20.13
CA LYS A 98 -13.81 13.92 20.66
C LYS A 98 -14.91 12.89 20.58
N THR A 99 -14.62 11.76 19.93
CA THR A 99 -15.47 10.56 19.94
C THR A 99 -14.74 9.39 20.61
N ASP A 100 -15.30 8.20 20.53
CA ASP A 100 -14.64 6.94 20.91
C ASP A 100 -13.57 6.48 19.93
N MET A 101 -13.59 6.97 18.67
CA MET A 101 -12.69 6.54 17.61
C MET A 101 -11.64 7.59 17.23
N VAL A 102 -12.00 8.86 17.28
CA VAL A 102 -11.18 9.96 16.79
C VAL A 102 -11.16 11.17 17.74
N LEU A 103 -10.04 11.89 17.70
CA LEU A 103 -9.91 13.25 18.21
C LEU A 103 -9.64 14.16 17.02
N ALA A 104 -10.63 14.96 16.62
CA ALA A 104 -10.52 15.84 15.47
C ALA A 104 -10.43 17.30 15.90
N VAL A 105 -9.73 18.12 15.13
CA VAL A 105 -9.66 19.57 15.28
C VAL A 105 -10.12 20.21 13.97
N ILE A 106 -11.20 20.98 14.07
CA ILE A 106 -11.73 21.79 12.97
C ILE A 106 -11.28 23.23 13.19
N ASP A 107 -10.81 23.91 12.16
CA ASP A 107 -10.42 25.32 12.23
C ASP A 107 -11.54 26.19 11.65
N THR A 108 -11.89 27.27 12.32
CA THR A 108 -12.89 28.23 11.81
C THR A 108 -12.42 28.96 10.55
N ALA A 109 -11.12 29.08 10.31
CA ALA A 109 -10.59 29.51 9.03
C ALA A 109 -10.73 28.36 8.02
N GLY A 110 -11.70 28.48 7.12
CA GLY A 110 -12.06 27.45 6.14
C GLY A 110 -13.09 26.44 6.62
N GLY A 111 -13.32 26.35 7.93
CA GLY A 111 -14.15 25.28 8.50
C GLY A 111 -13.61 23.89 8.16
N ASP A 112 -12.30 23.70 8.04
CA ASP A 112 -11.65 22.48 7.58
C ASP A 112 -11.24 21.57 8.74
N ILE A 113 -11.22 20.25 8.52
CA ILE A 113 -10.62 19.33 9.48
C ILE A 113 -9.10 19.42 9.30
N ARG A 114 -8.45 20.05 10.26
CA ARG A 114 -7.01 20.35 10.25
C ARG A 114 -6.18 19.24 10.85
N ASP A 115 -6.63 18.68 11.97
CA ASP A 115 -5.93 17.61 12.65
C ASP A 115 -6.93 16.50 13.00
N LEU A 116 -6.50 15.24 12.90
CA LEU A 116 -7.32 14.10 13.30
C LEU A 116 -6.42 12.94 13.75
N ASP A 117 -6.60 12.58 15.02
CA ASP A 117 -5.92 11.48 15.67
C ASP A 117 -6.83 10.25 15.75
N LEU A 118 -6.29 9.09 15.39
CA LEU A 118 -6.97 7.79 15.47
C LEU A 118 -6.70 7.17 16.86
N LEU A 119 -7.67 7.26 17.78
CA LEU A 119 -7.48 6.91 19.18
C LEU A 119 -7.16 5.42 19.41
N ASN A 120 -7.63 4.55 18.51
CA ASN A 120 -7.40 3.11 18.57
C ASN A 120 -6.16 2.63 17.81
N HIS A 121 -5.39 3.57 17.21
CA HIS A 121 -4.18 3.27 16.44
C HIS A 121 -3.00 4.07 16.98
N PRO A 122 -2.09 3.46 17.75
CA PRO A 122 -0.95 4.18 18.30
C PRO A 122 0.06 4.60 17.21
N SER A 123 0.82 5.65 17.49
CA SER A 123 1.93 6.09 16.65
C SER A 123 3.09 5.09 16.68
N ARG A 124 3.84 4.98 15.57
CA ARG A 124 5.06 4.14 15.56
C ARG A 124 6.20 4.69 16.38
N ALA A 125 6.28 6.02 16.51
CA ALA A 125 7.32 6.68 17.28
C ALA A 125 7.12 6.51 18.78
N ASP A 126 5.87 6.61 19.25
CA ASP A 126 5.50 6.46 20.66
C ASP A 126 4.11 5.81 20.75
N LYS A 127 4.04 4.64 21.36
CA LYS A 127 2.78 3.88 21.53
C LYS A 127 1.79 4.54 22.48
N SER A 128 2.21 5.49 23.28
CA SER A 128 1.34 6.26 24.19
C SER A 128 0.56 7.37 23.47
N ILE A 129 0.96 7.71 22.24
CA ILE A 129 0.38 8.77 21.42
C ILE A 129 -0.44 8.16 20.29
N PRO A 130 -1.70 8.61 20.06
CA PRO A 130 -2.47 8.20 18.90
C PRO A 130 -1.78 8.55 17.58
N PHE A 131 -2.12 7.81 16.52
CA PHE A 131 -1.63 8.12 15.19
C PHE A 131 -2.39 9.33 14.61
N ALA A 132 -1.66 10.41 14.34
CA ALA A 132 -2.19 11.57 13.67
C ALA A 132 -2.26 11.31 12.16
N LEU A 133 -3.48 11.12 11.63
CA LEU A 133 -3.72 10.90 10.20
C LEU A 133 -3.82 12.23 9.45
N LEU A 134 -4.58 13.18 9.96
CA LEU A 134 -4.58 14.55 9.45
C LEU A 134 -3.71 15.43 10.36
N GLN A 135 -2.94 16.31 9.76
CA GLN A 135 -2.05 17.27 10.43
C GLN A 135 -1.95 18.56 9.62
N SER A 136 -2.00 19.68 10.30
CA SER A 136 -1.92 21.01 9.67
C SER A 136 -0.57 21.70 9.84
N GLU A 137 0.33 21.13 10.64
CA GLU A 137 1.61 21.73 10.97
C GLU A 137 2.79 21.02 10.31
N PHE A 138 3.82 21.83 9.94
CA PHE A 138 5.08 21.29 9.44
C PHE A 138 5.70 20.29 10.44
N PRO A 139 6.30 19.19 10.00
CA PRO A 139 6.81 18.93 8.64
C PRO A 139 5.80 18.23 7.71
N ARG A 140 4.58 18.03 8.11
CA ARG A 140 3.59 17.27 7.34
C ARG A 140 2.25 18.00 7.34
N VAL A 141 1.80 18.42 6.17
CA VAL A 141 0.45 18.92 5.96
C VAL A 141 -0.39 17.81 5.31
N ASN A 142 -1.50 17.46 5.94
CA ASN A 142 -2.51 16.55 5.42
C ASN A 142 -3.85 16.96 6.01
N VAL A 143 -4.68 17.66 5.26
CA VAL A 143 -5.92 18.27 5.75
C VAL A 143 -7.09 17.98 4.81
N ALA A 144 -8.28 17.81 5.38
CA ALA A 144 -9.50 17.64 4.60
C ALA A 144 -10.23 18.99 4.51
N GLN A 145 -10.37 19.47 3.28
CA GLN A 145 -10.95 20.77 2.97
C GLN A 145 -12.21 20.62 2.13
N SER A 146 -13.17 21.52 2.34
CA SER A 146 -14.36 21.58 1.50
C SER A 146 -14.94 22.99 1.47
N GLY A 147 -15.66 23.31 0.42
CA GLY A 147 -16.26 24.61 0.24
C GLY A 147 -17.26 24.62 -0.91
N LEU A 148 -17.84 25.79 -1.15
CA LEU A 148 -18.79 26.01 -2.22
C LEU A 148 -18.12 26.82 -3.35
N ILE A 149 -18.57 26.61 -4.58
CA ILE A 149 -18.16 27.34 -5.77
C ILE A 149 -19.38 28.14 -6.26
N GLY A 150 -19.24 29.43 -6.33
CA GLY A 150 -20.25 30.36 -6.77
C GLY A 150 -20.01 31.76 -6.20
N GLU A 151 -20.61 32.77 -6.79
CA GLU A 151 -20.45 34.16 -6.34
C GLU A 151 -21.05 34.35 -4.94
N GLY A 152 -20.26 34.91 -4.01
CA GLY A 152 -20.70 35.15 -2.63
C GLY A 152 -20.80 33.91 -1.73
N LEU A 153 -20.42 32.72 -2.22
CA LEU A 153 -20.47 31.49 -1.44
C LEU A 153 -19.16 31.22 -0.66
N PRO A 154 -19.25 30.59 0.52
CA PRO A 154 -18.09 30.34 1.37
C PRO A 154 -17.18 29.23 0.80
N THR A 155 -15.88 29.49 0.90
CA THR A 155 -14.82 28.55 0.49
C THR A 155 -14.02 28.07 1.71
N HIS A 156 -12.97 27.26 1.50
CA HIS A 156 -12.02 26.86 2.54
C HIS A 156 -11.09 28.01 3.02
N GLN A 157 -11.34 29.26 2.59
CA GLN A 157 -10.69 30.48 3.10
C GLN A 157 -11.66 31.37 3.89
N THR A 158 -12.94 31.04 3.90
CA THR A 158 -13.96 31.80 4.62
C THR A 158 -13.84 31.53 6.11
N HIS A 159 -13.93 32.59 6.92
CA HIS A 159 -14.02 32.47 8.39
C HIS A 159 -15.44 32.13 8.82
N TYR A 160 -15.58 30.98 9.46
CA TYR A 160 -16.85 30.51 10.04
C TYR A 160 -16.96 30.86 11.51
N THR A 161 -18.18 30.86 12.01
CA THR A 161 -18.51 30.98 13.43
C THR A 161 -19.12 29.68 13.95
N THR A 162 -18.92 29.40 15.23
CA THR A 162 -19.45 28.21 15.91
C THR A 162 -20.06 28.58 17.27
N GLU A 163 -20.95 27.73 17.77
CA GLU A 163 -21.57 27.91 19.08
C GLU A 163 -20.65 27.49 20.23
N SER A 164 -19.73 26.55 19.98
CA SER A 164 -18.81 26.02 20.99
C SER A 164 -17.46 25.65 20.36
N GLU A 165 -16.40 25.70 21.16
CA GLU A 165 -15.03 25.32 20.76
C GLU A 165 -14.67 23.86 21.15
N SER A 166 -15.57 23.17 21.89
CA SER A 166 -15.33 21.81 22.34
C SER A 166 -16.59 20.98 22.32
N TYR A 167 -16.52 19.85 21.68
CA TYR A 167 -17.58 18.87 21.51
C TYR A 167 -17.08 17.49 21.92
N THR A 168 -17.82 16.80 22.77
CA THR A 168 -17.50 15.43 23.20
C THR A 168 -18.74 14.56 23.07
N LEU A 169 -18.65 13.46 22.37
CA LEU A 169 -19.72 12.49 22.19
C LEU A 169 -20.06 11.85 23.54
N ALA A 170 -21.21 12.19 24.09
CA ALA A 170 -21.63 11.73 25.42
C ALA A 170 -21.96 10.23 25.43
N ALA A 171 -21.85 9.61 26.61
CA ALA A 171 -22.23 8.19 26.75
C ALA A 171 -23.73 8.02 26.45
N GLY A 172 -24.03 7.10 25.50
CA GLY A 172 -25.41 6.85 25.08
C GLY A 172 -25.89 7.64 23.87
N GLU A 173 -25.08 8.58 23.36
CA GLU A 173 -25.36 9.27 22.09
C GLU A 173 -24.67 8.51 20.94
N ASP A 174 -25.36 8.36 19.81
CA ASP A 174 -24.83 7.66 18.64
C ASP A 174 -24.07 8.60 17.69
N LYS A 175 -24.31 9.90 17.77
CA LYS A 175 -23.71 10.92 16.91
C LYS A 175 -23.59 12.27 17.61
N ILE A 176 -22.68 13.10 17.09
CA ILE A 176 -22.54 14.50 17.49
C ILE A 176 -22.45 15.39 16.24
N GLU A 177 -23.16 16.50 16.24
CA GLU A 177 -23.24 17.42 15.10
C GLU A 177 -22.58 18.75 15.46
N ILE A 178 -21.73 19.26 14.59
CA ILE A 178 -21.03 20.53 14.68
C ILE A 178 -21.49 21.41 13.53
N ARG A 179 -22.05 22.58 13.87
CA ARG A 179 -22.55 23.55 12.90
C ARG A 179 -21.64 24.76 12.83
N LEU A 180 -21.20 25.09 11.62
CA LEU A 180 -20.32 26.22 11.32
C LEU A 180 -21.09 27.17 10.39
N SER A 181 -21.36 28.39 10.84
CA SER A 181 -22.08 29.38 10.05
C SER A 181 -21.11 30.30 9.32
N ALA A 182 -21.25 30.41 8.01
CA ALA A 182 -20.53 31.39 7.20
C ALA A 182 -21.16 32.81 7.36
N PRO A 183 -20.41 33.88 7.10
CA PRO A 183 -20.97 35.22 6.98
C PRO A 183 -22.07 35.26 5.90
N GLU A 184 -23.17 35.94 6.18
CA GLU A 184 -24.24 36.15 5.19
C GLU A 184 -23.77 37.11 4.09
N VAL A 185 -23.97 36.75 2.83
CA VAL A 185 -23.63 37.58 1.69
C VAL A 185 -24.84 37.66 0.77
N GLU A 186 -25.32 38.86 0.45
CA GLU A 186 -26.44 39.13 -0.44
C GLU A 186 -27.74 38.33 -0.15
N GLY A 187 -28.02 38.07 1.15
CA GLY A 187 -29.16 37.25 1.57
C GLY A 187 -28.94 35.74 1.45
N ILE A 188 -27.73 35.30 1.19
CA ILE A 188 -27.36 33.87 1.16
C ILE A 188 -26.73 33.51 2.50
N LYS A 189 -27.30 32.51 3.19
CA LYS A 189 -26.74 31.91 4.41
C LYS A 189 -26.27 30.50 4.12
N ALA A 190 -25.00 30.25 4.38
CA ALA A 190 -24.45 28.90 4.23
C ALA A 190 -23.97 28.37 5.59
N THR A 191 -24.35 27.14 5.89
CA THR A 191 -23.92 26.42 7.09
C THR A 191 -23.21 25.15 6.69
N LYS A 192 -21.98 24.95 7.17
CA LYS A 192 -21.22 23.73 7.03
C LYS A 192 -21.43 22.88 8.27
N ILE A 193 -21.78 21.62 8.10
CA ILE A 193 -22.20 20.72 9.18
C ILE A 193 -21.34 19.46 9.11
N TYR A 194 -20.74 19.14 10.24
CA TYR A 194 -20.01 17.88 10.44
C TYR A 194 -20.79 16.99 11.40
N THR A 195 -21.01 15.72 11.01
CA THR A 195 -21.64 14.73 11.89
C THR A 195 -20.65 13.58 12.11
N PHE A 196 -20.24 13.40 13.35
CA PHE A 196 -19.39 12.29 13.78
C PHE A 196 -20.25 11.20 14.42
N HIS A 197 -19.97 9.95 14.10
CA HIS A 197 -20.73 8.80 14.57
C HIS A 197 -19.93 7.93 15.53
N ARG A 198 -20.61 7.34 16.50
CA ARG A 198 -20.00 6.39 17.44
C ARG A 198 -19.50 5.15 16.70
N GLY A 199 -18.30 4.67 17.06
CA GLY A 199 -17.70 3.47 16.50
C GLY A 199 -17.34 3.57 15.01
N SER A 200 -17.30 4.80 14.44
CA SER A 200 -17.10 5.02 13.00
C SER A 200 -15.93 5.97 12.73
N TYR A 201 -15.28 5.73 11.60
CA TYR A 201 -14.31 6.63 10.98
C TYR A 201 -14.92 7.46 9.83
N VAL A 202 -16.23 7.33 9.62
CA VAL A 202 -16.96 8.14 8.64
C VAL A 202 -17.47 9.40 9.33
N ILE A 203 -17.25 10.53 8.69
CA ILE A 203 -17.69 11.86 9.09
C ILE A 203 -18.56 12.40 7.97
N ASP A 204 -19.85 12.67 8.23
CA ASP A 204 -20.69 13.31 7.22
C ASP A 204 -20.35 14.79 7.15
N VAL A 205 -20.07 15.27 5.93
CA VAL A 205 -19.79 16.68 5.64
C VAL A 205 -20.90 17.21 4.76
N LYS A 206 -21.65 18.17 5.28
CA LYS A 206 -22.85 18.70 4.63
C LYS A 206 -22.82 20.22 4.57
N PHE A 207 -23.28 20.78 3.47
CA PHE A 207 -23.63 22.19 3.35
C PHE A 207 -25.14 22.37 3.27
N GLU A 208 -25.68 23.32 4.04
CA GLU A 208 -27.02 23.85 3.94
C GLU A 208 -26.91 25.31 3.42
N ILE A 209 -27.56 25.59 2.29
CA ILE A 209 -27.52 26.89 1.61
C ILE A 209 -28.93 27.44 1.59
N ASP A 210 -29.19 28.43 2.44
CA ASP A 210 -30.47 29.14 2.50
C ASP A 210 -30.40 30.37 1.60
N ASN A 211 -31.14 30.35 0.49
CA ASN A 211 -31.18 31.42 -0.49
C ASN A 211 -32.32 32.37 -0.20
N GLN A 212 -32.09 33.39 0.63
CA GLN A 212 -33.00 34.49 0.87
C GLN A 212 -32.75 35.66 -0.10
N GLY A 213 -31.85 35.48 -1.07
CA GLY A 213 -31.59 36.45 -2.14
C GLY A 213 -32.69 36.54 -3.17
N SER A 214 -32.46 37.34 -4.22
CA SER A 214 -33.43 37.57 -5.31
C SER A 214 -33.22 36.71 -6.57
N LYS A 215 -32.13 35.96 -6.63
CA LYS A 215 -31.75 35.17 -7.81
C LYS A 215 -31.65 33.66 -7.47
N ALA A 216 -31.98 32.81 -8.46
CA ALA A 216 -31.70 31.39 -8.32
C ALA A 216 -30.20 31.13 -8.37
N LEU A 217 -29.73 30.21 -7.50
CA LEU A 217 -28.34 29.79 -7.41
C LEU A 217 -28.17 28.43 -8.06
N GLN A 218 -26.99 28.20 -8.66
CA GLN A 218 -26.54 26.88 -9.14
C GLN A 218 -25.13 26.60 -8.59
N PRO A 219 -25.00 26.38 -7.29
CA PRO A 219 -23.71 26.19 -6.69
C PRO A 219 -23.15 24.80 -6.96
N PHE A 220 -21.82 24.71 -6.99
CA PHE A 220 -21.11 23.45 -6.82
C PHE A 220 -20.46 23.41 -5.45
N SER A 221 -20.23 22.21 -4.96
CA SER A 221 -19.42 21.98 -3.76
C SER A 221 -18.18 21.17 -4.13
N TYR A 222 -17.05 21.49 -3.54
CA TYR A 222 -15.84 20.70 -3.70
C TYR A 222 -15.41 20.12 -2.35
N PHE A 223 -14.85 18.93 -2.43
CA PHE A 223 -14.34 18.16 -1.30
C PHE A 223 -12.96 17.63 -1.69
N GLN A 224 -11.91 18.05 -0.98
CA GLN A 224 -10.54 17.70 -1.32
C GLN A 224 -9.72 17.32 -0.10
N VAL A 225 -8.62 16.61 -0.35
CA VAL A 225 -7.53 16.40 0.61
C VAL A 225 -6.33 17.15 0.06
N LEU A 226 -5.79 18.09 0.84
CA LEU A 226 -4.54 18.79 0.57
C LEU A 226 -3.45 18.11 1.37
N ARG A 227 -2.34 17.75 0.71
CA ARG A 227 -1.28 16.98 1.34
C ARG A 227 0.11 17.37 0.84
N ASP A 228 1.06 17.42 1.78
CA ASP A 228 2.49 17.45 1.48
C ASP A 228 3.03 16.01 1.40
N VAL A 229 3.65 15.66 0.28
CA VAL A 229 4.29 14.35 0.12
C VAL A 229 5.76 14.54 -0.15
N VAL A 230 6.55 14.43 0.90
CA VAL A 230 8.00 14.40 0.77
C VAL A 230 8.41 13.04 0.23
N PRO A 231 9.17 12.96 -0.87
CA PRO A 231 9.68 11.70 -1.38
C PRO A 231 10.52 10.99 -0.31
N VAL A 232 10.12 9.80 0.08
CA VAL A 232 10.93 8.95 0.96
C VAL A 232 11.88 8.18 0.06
N GLU A 233 13.18 8.26 0.32
CA GLU A 233 14.16 7.43 -0.38
C GLU A 233 13.76 5.95 -0.21
N ALA A 234 13.59 5.27 -1.34
CA ALA A 234 13.22 3.87 -1.35
C ALA A 234 14.35 3.06 -0.69
N SER A 235 14.07 2.46 0.45
CA SER A 235 14.96 1.50 1.06
C SER A 235 15.03 0.26 0.18
N MET A 236 16.23 -0.22 -0.15
CA MET A 236 16.49 -1.38 -1.00
C MET A 236 15.77 -2.67 -0.53
N PHE A 237 15.30 -2.70 0.73
CA PHE A 237 14.69 -3.89 1.36
C PHE A 237 13.22 -3.70 1.73
N ILE A 238 12.67 -2.50 1.57
CA ILE A 238 11.26 -2.21 1.86
C ILE A 238 10.61 -1.90 0.53
N MET A 239 9.63 -2.70 0.13
CA MET A 239 8.87 -2.45 -1.09
C MET A 239 8.23 -1.05 -1.02
N PRO A 240 8.35 -0.26 -2.10
CA PRO A 240 7.72 1.05 -2.16
C PRO A 240 6.21 0.86 -2.02
N GLN A 241 5.66 1.44 -0.95
CA GLN A 241 4.22 1.45 -0.76
C GLN A 241 3.65 2.66 -1.47
N PHE A 242 2.50 2.45 -2.08
CA PHE A 242 1.83 3.54 -2.77
C PHE A 242 1.42 4.61 -1.76
N ASN A 243 1.75 5.85 -2.08
CA ASN A 243 1.44 7.04 -1.31
C ASN A 243 1.02 8.13 -2.29
N GLY A 244 -0.28 8.36 -2.43
CA GLY A 244 -0.79 9.27 -3.46
C GLY A 244 -2.31 9.22 -3.60
N ALA A 245 -2.81 9.82 -4.66
CA ALA A 245 -4.22 9.82 -4.96
C ALA A 245 -4.67 8.49 -5.59
N THR A 246 -5.89 8.07 -5.27
CA THR A 246 -6.53 6.88 -5.83
C THR A 246 -7.98 7.19 -6.17
N VAL A 247 -8.48 6.58 -7.22
CA VAL A 247 -9.85 6.74 -7.68
C VAL A 247 -10.45 5.38 -8.05
N TYR A 248 -11.73 5.24 -7.85
CA TYR A 248 -12.50 4.08 -8.30
C TYR A 248 -13.75 4.54 -9.02
N THR A 249 -14.05 3.89 -10.12
CA THR A 249 -15.34 3.97 -10.81
C THR A 249 -15.78 2.55 -11.22
N GLU A 250 -17.06 2.35 -11.46
CA GLU A 250 -17.54 1.04 -11.90
C GLU A 250 -17.05 0.66 -13.30
N GLU A 251 -16.76 1.64 -14.14
CA GLU A 251 -16.29 1.45 -15.52
C GLU A 251 -14.79 1.16 -15.56
N GLU A 252 -13.97 2.02 -14.96
CA GLU A 252 -12.51 1.95 -15.06
C GLU A 252 -11.87 1.23 -13.87
N LYS A 253 -12.66 0.85 -12.85
CA LYS A 253 -12.22 0.18 -11.63
C LYS A 253 -11.22 1.01 -10.82
N PHE A 254 -10.47 0.36 -9.95
CA PHE A 254 -9.48 0.99 -9.10
C PHE A 254 -8.25 1.44 -9.88
N GLN A 255 -7.89 2.72 -9.74
CA GLN A 255 -6.70 3.31 -10.34
C GLN A 255 -5.90 4.08 -9.29
N LYS A 256 -4.59 3.98 -9.41
CA LYS A 256 -3.63 4.81 -8.68
C LYS A 256 -3.25 5.99 -9.55
N ILE A 257 -3.19 7.17 -8.95
CA ILE A 257 -2.77 8.40 -9.61
C ILE A 257 -1.41 8.79 -9.00
N PRO A 258 -0.30 8.46 -9.66
CA PRO A 258 1.03 8.78 -9.16
C PRO A 258 1.24 10.29 -9.03
N LEU A 259 1.91 10.73 -7.98
CA LEU A 259 2.10 12.16 -7.71
C LEU A 259 3.02 12.85 -8.71
N ASP A 260 3.98 12.13 -9.27
CA ASP A 260 4.84 12.60 -10.36
C ASP A 260 4.03 12.88 -11.64
N GLU A 261 3.07 12.02 -11.98
CA GLU A 261 2.16 12.25 -13.10
C GLU A 261 1.24 13.45 -12.87
N ILE A 262 0.80 13.68 -11.61
CA ILE A 262 0.04 14.89 -11.25
C ILE A 262 0.93 16.13 -11.39
N ALA A 263 2.20 16.08 -10.96
CA ALA A 263 3.13 17.19 -11.06
C ALA A 263 3.43 17.56 -12.51
N ASP A 264 3.58 16.57 -13.39
CA ASP A 264 3.87 16.75 -14.81
C ASP A 264 2.61 17.05 -15.64
N GLY A 265 1.41 17.02 -15.04
CA GLY A 265 0.12 17.23 -15.75
C GLY A 265 -0.22 16.09 -16.72
N THR A 266 0.39 14.92 -16.58
CA THR A 266 0.20 13.74 -17.45
C THR A 266 -0.73 12.70 -16.84
N ALA A 267 -1.19 12.91 -15.59
CA ALA A 267 -2.05 11.99 -14.87
C ALA A 267 -3.35 11.70 -15.65
N THR A 268 -3.64 10.41 -15.83
CA THR A 268 -4.83 9.93 -16.51
C THR A 268 -5.75 9.27 -15.50
N TYR A 269 -6.97 9.76 -15.37
CA TYR A 269 -8.00 9.21 -14.49
C TYR A 269 -9.39 9.64 -14.99
N PRO A 270 -10.50 8.95 -14.60
CA PRO A 270 -11.85 9.34 -14.97
C PRO A 270 -12.20 10.70 -14.34
N LYS A 271 -12.27 11.75 -15.17
CA LYS A 271 -12.56 13.11 -14.69
C LYS A 271 -14.05 13.28 -14.35
N ASN A 272 -14.95 12.82 -15.23
CA ASN A 272 -16.40 12.93 -15.03
C ASN A 272 -17.01 11.55 -14.81
N THR A 273 -17.74 11.39 -13.73
CA THR A 273 -18.42 10.14 -13.38
C THR A 273 -19.67 10.42 -12.54
N ASP A 274 -20.54 9.44 -12.38
CA ASP A 274 -21.70 9.47 -11.50
C ASP A 274 -21.63 8.43 -10.38
N ASN A 275 -20.53 7.66 -10.33
CA ASN A 275 -20.30 6.61 -9.34
C ASN A 275 -18.85 6.62 -8.85
N GLY A 276 -18.56 5.80 -7.83
CA GLY A 276 -17.23 5.63 -7.30
C GLY A 276 -16.82 6.65 -6.25
N TRP A 277 -15.51 6.73 -5.97
CA TRP A 277 -14.92 7.54 -4.91
C TRP A 277 -13.51 8.00 -5.30
N LEU A 278 -13.01 9.01 -4.58
CA LEU A 278 -11.64 9.49 -4.69
C LEU A 278 -11.01 9.59 -3.30
N ALA A 279 -9.75 9.18 -3.20
CA ALA A 279 -9.06 9.14 -1.92
C ALA A 279 -7.58 9.57 -2.03
N MET A 280 -7.05 10.00 -0.89
CA MET A 280 -5.61 10.12 -0.66
C MET A 280 -5.17 8.98 0.24
N GLN A 281 -4.31 8.12 -0.28
CA GLN A 281 -3.86 6.89 0.36
C GLN A 281 -2.50 7.05 1.00
N GLU A 282 -2.33 6.46 2.17
CA GLU A 282 -1.07 6.19 2.85
C GLU A 282 -0.92 4.68 3.04
N HIS A 283 0.20 4.24 3.64
CA HIS A 283 0.50 2.82 3.83
C HIS A 283 -0.63 2.00 4.48
N TYR A 284 -1.13 2.45 5.63
CA TYR A 284 -2.15 1.72 6.41
C TYR A 284 -3.45 2.50 6.56
N PHE A 285 -3.48 3.74 6.07
CA PHE A 285 -4.55 4.67 6.33
C PHE A 285 -5.05 5.32 5.05
N LEU A 286 -6.28 5.78 5.09
CA LEU A 286 -6.98 6.32 3.95
C LEU A 286 -7.77 7.55 4.37
N THR A 287 -7.76 8.58 3.54
CA THR A 287 -8.68 9.71 3.58
C THR A 287 -9.47 9.72 2.28
N ALA A 288 -10.76 9.35 2.31
CA ALA A 288 -11.57 9.13 1.13
C ALA A 288 -12.88 9.92 1.16
N TRP A 289 -13.20 10.57 0.05
CA TRP A 289 -14.51 11.16 -0.18
C TRP A 289 -15.41 10.13 -0.87
N LEU A 290 -16.56 9.83 -0.24
CA LEU A 290 -17.49 8.76 -0.62
C LEU A 290 -18.85 9.35 -1.02
N PRO A 291 -18.96 10.04 -2.17
CA PRO A 291 -20.23 10.58 -2.62
C PRO A 291 -21.22 9.47 -2.96
N GLU A 292 -22.51 9.74 -2.79
CA GLU A 292 -23.58 8.81 -3.12
C GLU A 292 -23.55 8.39 -4.59
N ALA A 293 -23.97 7.15 -4.89
CA ALA A 293 -24.12 6.66 -6.24
C ALA A 293 -25.11 7.53 -7.03
N GLU A 294 -24.98 7.53 -8.36
CA GLU A 294 -25.80 8.31 -9.31
C GLU A 294 -25.66 9.85 -9.15
N THR A 295 -24.74 10.32 -8.29
CA THR A 295 -24.43 11.74 -8.18
C THR A 295 -23.34 12.11 -9.18
N LYS A 296 -23.68 12.92 -10.18
CA LYS A 296 -22.70 13.45 -11.16
C LYS A 296 -21.62 14.23 -10.42
N ARG A 297 -20.36 13.96 -10.76
CA ARG A 297 -19.20 14.59 -10.13
C ARG A 297 -18.04 14.72 -11.08
N GLU A 298 -17.16 15.67 -10.79
CA GLU A 298 -15.88 15.83 -11.46
C GLU A 298 -14.77 15.48 -10.48
N ASN A 299 -13.90 14.53 -10.85
CA ASN A 299 -12.71 14.20 -10.08
C ASN A 299 -11.55 15.11 -10.52
N PHE A 300 -10.74 15.56 -9.59
CA PHE A 300 -9.54 16.35 -9.87
C PHE A 300 -8.37 15.96 -9.01
N ALA A 301 -7.18 16.13 -9.56
CA ALA A 301 -5.91 16.03 -8.85
C ALA A 301 -5.00 17.17 -9.34
N LYS A 302 -4.38 17.91 -8.43
CA LYS A 302 -3.60 19.10 -8.76
C LYS A 302 -2.31 19.19 -7.93
N HIS A 303 -1.26 19.67 -8.56
CA HIS A 303 0.00 20.03 -7.92
C HIS A 303 0.05 21.55 -7.64
N HIS A 304 0.35 21.93 -6.41
CA HIS A 304 0.41 23.32 -5.96
C HIS A 304 1.82 23.88 -5.85
N GLY A 305 2.80 23.17 -6.40
CA GLY A 305 4.22 23.50 -6.28
C GLY A 305 4.88 22.88 -5.05
N GLY A 306 6.21 22.68 -5.12
CA GLY A 306 6.95 21.97 -4.09
C GLY A 306 6.47 20.53 -3.90
N TYR A 307 6.10 20.17 -2.69
CA TYR A 307 5.59 18.83 -2.35
C TYR A 307 4.09 18.82 -2.07
N LYS A 308 3.35 19.90 -2.42
CA LYS A 308 1.93 20.06 -2.12
C LYS A 308 1.06 19.54 -3.27
N TYR A 309 0.17 18.62 -2.94
CA TYR A 309 -0.79 18.01 -3.86
C TYR A 309 -2.19 18.07 -3.27
N SER A 310 -3.20 18.28 -4.11
CA SER A 310 -4.59 18.07 -3.71
C SER A 310 -5.26 17.09 -4.66
N ALA A 311 -6.18 16.31 -4.11
CA ALA A 311 -7.09 15.47 -4.88
C ALA A 311 -8.47 15.53 -4.27
N GLY A 312 -9.49 15.56 -5.11
CA GLY A 312 -10.86 15.77 -4.64
C GLY A 312 -11.90 15.63 -5.70
N ILE A 313 -13.12 15.96 -5.33
CA ILE A 313 -14.32 15.87 -6.17
C ILE A 313 -15.08 17.19 -6.15
N ILE A 314 -15.75 17.50 -7.25
CA ILE A 314 -16.72 18.59 -7.37
C ILE A 314 -18.10 17.98 -7.63
N VAL A 315 -19.08 18.39 -6.84
CA VAL A 315 -20.45 17.87 -6.87
C VAL A 315 -21.42 19.05 -7.05
N PRO A 316 -22.39 19.00 -7.98
CA PRO A 316 -23.40 20.03 -8.11
C PRO A 316 -24.37 19.99 -6.91
N ALA A 317 -24.68 21.15 -6.33
CA ALA A 317 -25.66 21.25 -5.25
C ALA A 317 -27.10 21.45 -5.74
N GLY A 318 -27.30 21.38 -7.07
CA GLY A 318 -28.61 21.61 -7.69
C GLY A 318 -28.96 23.10 -7.86
N THR A 319 -30.18 23.37 -8.35
CA THR A 319 -30.70 24.74 -8.47
C THR A 319 -31.47 25.08 -7.20
N ILE A 320 -31.14 26.20 -6.56
CA ILE A 320 -31.77 26.67 -5.33
C ILE A 320 -32.50 27.97 -5.63
N GLN A 321 -33.82 27.92 -5.64
CA GLN A 321 -34.67 29.12 -5.92
C GLN A 321 -34.64 30.11 -4.74
N PRO A 322 -34.96 31.37 -4.96
CA PRO A 322 -35.21 32.32 -3.88
C PRO A 322 -36.22 31.76 -2.86
N GLY A 323 -35.86 31.77 -1.57
CA GLY A 323 -36.65 31.24 -0.45
C GLY A 323 -36.47 29.71 -0.23
N GLU A 324 -35.63 29.02 -1.01
CA GLU A 324 -35.36 27.60 -0.83
C GLU A 324 -34.05 27.33 -0.10
N ILE A 325 -33.99 26.15 0.54
CA ILE A 325 -32.78 25.63 1.19
C ILE A 325 -32.22 24.45 0.36
N GLY A 326 -31.09 24.68 -0.26
CA GLY A 326 -30.32 23.64 -0.92
C GLY A 326 -29.46 22.85 0.06
N ARG A 327 -29.20 21.57 -0.25
CA ARG A 327 -28.36 20.69 0.56
C ARG A 327 -27.46 19.85 -0.33
N VAL A 328 -26.21 19.74 0.09
CA VAL A 328 -25.24 18.83 -0.53
C VAL A 328 -24.41 18.18 0.57
N ALA A 329 -24.22 16.88 0.50
CA ALA A 329 -23.48 16.12 1.49
C ALA A 329 -22.56 15.11 0.83
N VAL A 330 -21.35 14.95 1.34
CA VAL A 330 -20.42 13.89 0.95
C VAL A 330 -19.76 13.35 2.21
N PRO A 331 -19.91 12.07 2.51
CA PRO A 331 -19.21 11.42 3.61
C PRO A 331 -17.69 11.41 3.36
N LEU A 332 -16.93 11.66 4.41
CA LEU A 332 -15.49 11.58 4.48
C LEU A 332 -15.10 10.39 5.34
N TYR A 333 -14.40 9.43 4.78
CA TYR A 333 -13.74 8.38 5.54
C TYR A 333 -12.32 8.81 5.91
N VAL A 334 -11.97 8.76 7.20
CA VAL A 334 -10.62 9.08 7.70
C VAL A 334 -10.22 7.98 8.68
N GLY A 335 -9.53 6.95 8.19
CA GLY A 335 -9.29 5.79 9.03
C GLY A 335 -8.36 4.73 8.45
N PRO A 336 -8.27 3.57 9.14
CA PRO A 336 -7.41 2.45 8.75
C PRO A 336 -7.94 1.71 7.53
N GLN A 337 -7.04 1.12 6.73
CA GLN A 337 -7.40 0.29 5.58
C GLN A 337 -7.81 -1.13 6.01
N GLU A 338 -8.84 -1.23 6.86
CA GLU A 338 -9.43 -2.51 7.26
C GLU A 338 -10.33 -3.04 6.14
N GLN A 339 -9.87 -4.07 5.41
CA GLN A 339 -10.52 -4.54 4.18
C GLN A 339 -12.00 -4.86 4.34
N SER A 340 -12.39 -5.57 5.42
CA SER A 340 -13.79 -5.94 5.66
C SER A 340 -14.70 -4.73 5.90
N LYS A 341 -14.20 -3.69 6.57
CA LYS A 341 -14.94 -2.45 6.82
C LYS A 341 -15.03 -1.61 5.55
N LEU A 342 -13.92 -1.50 4.80
CA LEU A 342 -13.89 -0.74 3.55
C LEU A 342 -14.83 -1.34 2.49
N ALA A 343 -14.85 -2.66 2.34
CA ALA A 343 -15.77 -3.35 1.42
C ALA A 343 -17.25 -3.11 1.74
N ALA A 344 -17.59 -2.87 3.02
CA ALA A 344 -18.95 -2.56 3.45
C ALA A 344 -19.34 -1.09 3.24
N LEU A 345 -18.35 -0.17 3.14
CA LEU A 345 -18.58 1.26 3.01
C LEU A 345 -18.85 1.69 1.56
N ALA A 346 -18.06 1.22 0.63
CA ALA A 346 -18.23 1.56 -0.78
C ALA A 346 -17.66 0.46 -1.69
N PRO A 347 -18.27 0.25 -2.88
CA PRO A 347 -17.76 -0.71 -3.87
C PRO A 347 -16.31 -0.43 -4.23
N GLY A 348 -15.46 -1.48 -4.14
CA GLY A 348 -14.05 -1.41 -4.52
C GLY A 348 -13.15 -0.58 -3.59
N LEU A 349 -13.65 -0.11 -2.43
CA LEU A 349 -12.84 0.64 -1.48
C LEU A 349 -11.80 -0.25 -0.78
N ASP A 350 -12.07 -1.54 -0.67
CA ASP A 350 -11.13 -2.56 -0.20
C ASP A 350 -9.92 -2.78 -1.12
N LEU A 351 -10.03 -2.40 -2.42
CA LEU A 351 -8.94 -2.51 -3.40
C LEU A 351 -7.76 -1.55 -3.13
N VAL A 352 -7.92 -0.59 -2.22
CA VAL A 352 -6.80 0.24 -1.74
C VAL A 352 -5.72 -0.61 -1.07
N VAL A 353 -6.09 -1.77 -0.48
CA VAL A 353 -5.13 -2.76 0.02
C VAL A 353 -4.66 -3.61 -1.15
N ASP A 354 -3.58 -3.17 -1.76
CA ASP A 354 -3.06 -3.77 -2.98
C ASP A 354 -1.94 -4.78 -2.68
N TYR A 355 -2.14 -6.02 -3.12
CA TYR A 355 -1.14 -7.09 -3.06
C TYR A 355 -0.38 -7.23 -4.39
N GLY A 356 -0.41 -6.21 -5.25
CA GLY A 356 0.25 -6.19 -6.54
C GLY A 356 -0.26 -7.28 -7.50
N TRP A 357 0.60 -7.72 -8.41
CA TRP A 357 0.25 -8.75 -9.39
C TRP A 357 -0.07 -10.13 -8.76
N LEU A 358 0.30 -10.34 -7.49
CA LEU A 358 -0.01 -11.56 -6.72
C LEU A 358 -1.34 -11.51 -5.96
N THR A 359 -2.19 -10.52 -6.19
CA THR A 359 -3.51 -10.39 -5.53
C THR A 359 -4.35 -11.66 -5.65
N VAL A 360 -4.26 -12.37 -6.80
CA VAL A 360 -4.95 -13.66 -7.01
C VAL A 360 -4.57 -14.72 -5.96
N ILE A 361 -3.35 -14.66 -5.42
CA ILE A 361 -2.88 -15.55 -4.35
C ILE A 361 -3.01 -14.85 -2.99
N GLY A 362 -2.69 -13.57 -2.92
CA GLY A 362 -2.68 -12.79 -1.68
C GLY A 362 -4.05 -12.64 -1.04
N ALA A 363 -5.08 -12.30 -1.81
CA ALA A 363 -6.43 -12.12 -1.28
C ALA A 363 -7.02 -13.41 -0.66
N PRO A 364 -6.94 -14.60 -1.30
CA PRO A 364 -7.32 -15.86 -0.65
C PRO A 364 -6.50 -16.19 0.61
N LEU A 365 -5.19 -15.86 0.62
CA LEU A 365 -4.36 -16.06 1.81
C LEU A 365 -4.77 -15.15 2.96
N PHE A 366 -5.09 -13.89 2.68
CA PHE A 366 -5.60 -12.97 3.70
C PHE A 366 -6.96 -13.39 4.22
N TRP A 367 -7.87 -13.83 3.34
CA TRP A 367 -9.18 -14.35 3.75
C TRP A 367 -9.03 -15.56 4.68
N LEU A 368 -8.17 -16.52 4.34
CA LEU A 368 -7.87 -17.67 5.21
C LEU A 368 -7.23 -17.24 6.53
N LEU A 369 -6.32 -16.26 6.48
CA LEU A 369 -5.66 -15.73 7.67
C LEU A 369 -6.68 -15.09 8.62
N SER A 370 -7.61 -14.27 8.09
CA SER A 370 -8.70 -13.64 8.83
C SER A 370 -9.68 -14.68 9.39
N PHE A 371 -9.98 -15.72 8.62
CA PHE A 371 -10.79 -16.84 9.06
C PHE A 371 -10.16 -17.58 10.26
N PHE A 372 -8.86 -17.89 10.21
CA PHE A 372 -8.17 -18.49 11.36
C PHE A 372 -8.04 -17.54 12.54
N HIS A 373 -7.89 -16.24 12.27
CA HIS A 373 -7.88 -15.24 13.32
C HIS A 373 -9.21 -15.18 14.06
N SER A 374 -10.34 -15.29 13.38
CA SER A 374 -11.67 -15.30 14.01
C SER A 374 -11.86 -16.46 15.01
N TRP A 375 -11.13 -17.57 14.83
CA TRP A 375 -11.16 -18.73 15.75
C TRP A 375 -10.19 -18.59 16.91
N THR A 376 -8.99 -18.04 16.63
CA THR A 376 -7.88 -18.04 17.60
C THR A 376 -7.80 -16.75 18.40
N GLY A 377 -8.38 -15.66 17.89
CA GLY A 377 -8.22 -14.31 18.46
C GLY A 377 -6.77 -13.78 18.40
N ASN A 378 -5.87 -14.46 17.66
CA ASN A 378 -4.46 -14.13 17.62
C ASN A 378 -3.87 -14.35 16.22
N TRP A 379 -3.33 -13.29 15.62
CA TRP A 379 -2.78 -13.32 14.27
C TRP A 379 -1.56 -14.24 14.13
N GLY A 380 -0.74 -14.39 15.15
CA GLY A 380 0.40 -15.30 15.12
C GLY A 380 -0.03 -16.77 15.05
N PHE A 381 -1.05 -17.18 15.81
CA PHE A 381 -1.64 -18.52 15.69
C PHE A 381 -2.35 -18.70 14.35
N ALA A 382 -2.99 -17.67 13.82
CA ALA A 382 -3.58 -17.70 12.49
C ALA A 382 -2.52 -17.97 11.40
N ILE A 383 -1.34 -17.33 11.48
CA ILE A 383 -0.19 -17.57 10.58
C ILE A 383 0.27 -19.02 10.69
N ILE A 384 0.33 -19.60 11.89
CA ILE A 384 0.73 -21.00 12.09
C ILE A 384 -0.27 -21.94 11.42
N LEU A 385 -1.58 -21.74 11.65
CA LEU A 385 -2.64 -22.57 11.06
C LEU A 385 -2.66 -22.46 9.53
N LEU A 386 -2.52 -21.24 9.01
CA LEU A 386 -2.40 -21.01 7.56
C LEU A 386 -1.20 -21.78 6.99
N THR A 387 -0.03 -21.71 7.66
CA THR A 387 1.16 -22.42 7.23
C THR A 387 0.94 -23.94 7.20
N MET A 388 0.28 -24.49 8.23
CA MET A 388 -0.07 -25.91 8.28
C MET A 388 -1.01 -26.31 7.15
N LEU A 389 -2.03 -25.51 6.87
CA LEU A 389 -2.96 -25.75 5.77
C LEU A 389 -2.26 -25.74 4.41
N VAL A 390 -1.45 -24.72 4.14
CA VAL A 390 -0.66 -24.62 2.90
C VAL A 390 0.26 -25.84 2.76
N LYS A 391 0.93 -26.25 3.83
CA LYS A 391 1.78 -27.45 3.84
C LYS A 391 1.00 -28.73 3.57
N LEU A 392 -0.22 -28.84 4.10
CA LEU A 392 -1.09 -29.99 3.87
C LEU A 392 -1.54 -30.08 2.40
N ILE A 393 -1.94 -28.95 1.81
CA ILE A 393 -2.33 -28.87 0.39
C ILE A 393 -1.18 -29.31 -0.52
N PHE A 394 0.02 -28.81 -0.26
CA PHE A 394 1.23 -29.12 -1.07
C PHE A 394 2.00 -30.35 -0.58
N PHE A 395 1.44 -31.12 0.37
CA PHE A 395 2.08 -32.33 0.89
C PHE A 395 2.43 -33.36 -0.20
N PRO A 396 1.54 -33.71 -1.16
CA PRO A 396 1.86 -34.71 -2.19
C PRO A 396 3.07 -34.28 -3.04
N LEU A 397 3.14 -33.01 -3.40
CA LEU A 397 4.24 -32.44 -4.19
C LEU A 397 5.56 -32.46 -3.40
N SER A 398 5.52 -32.03 -2.14
CA SER A 398 6.67 -32.03 -1.25
C SER A 398 7.17 -33.44 -0.97
N ALA A 399 6.25 -34.41 -0.77
CA ALA A 399 6.59 -35.81 -0.58
C ALA A 399 7.29 -36.43 -1.80
N ALA A 400 6.84 -36.11 -3.02
CA ALA A 400 7.48 -36.55 -4.25
C ALA A 400 8.92 -35.99 -4.35
N GLY A 401 9.10 -34.70 -4.02
CA GLY A 401 10.41 -34.05 -3.94
C GLY A 401 11.36 -34.72 -2.94
N TYR A 402 10.90 -34.93 -1.71
CA TYR A 402 11.71 -35.56 -0.67
C TYR A 402 12.03 -37.03 -0.97
N ARG A 403 11.13 -37.77 -1.62
CA ARG A 403 11.43 -39.13 -2.13
C ARG A 403 12.55 -39.12 -3.15
N SER A 404 12.53 -38.16 -4.09
CA SER A 404 13.60 -38.00 -5.07
C SER A 404 14.94 -37.67 -4.40
N MET A 405 14.92 -36.76 -3.40
CA MET A 405 16.12 -36.42 -2.62
C MET A 405 16.65 -37.61 -1.81
N ALA A 406 15.77 -38.42 -1.19
CA ALA A 406 16.17 -39.63 -0.47
C ALA A 406 16.86 -40.64 -1.38
N LYS A 407 16.31 -40.87 -2.59
CA LYS A 407 16.95 -41.72 -3.62
C LYS A 407 18.31 -41.17 -4.05
N LEU A 408 18.42 -39.86 -4.29
CA LEU A 408 19.68 -39.21 -4.64
C LEU A 408 20.72 -39.36 -3.53
N LYS A 409 20.33 -39.27 -2.27
CA LYS A 409 21.21 -39.48 -1.10
C LYS A 409 21.71 -40.92 -1.04
N ALA A 410 20.86 -41.91 -1.35
CA ALA A 410 21.23 -43.32 -1.36
C ALA A 410 22.29 -43.66 -2.45
N VAL A 411 22.23 -43.02 -3.62
CA VAL A 411 23.17 -43.24 -4.71
C VAL A 411 24.39 -42.29 -4.70
N ALA A 412 24.42 -41.33 -3.76
CA ALA A 412 25.50 -40.33 -3.69
C ALA A 412 26.93 -40.93 -3.66
N PRO A 413 27.23 -42.07 -2.98
CA PRO A 413 28.55 -42.70 -3.04
C PRO A 413 28.92 -43.14 -4.45
N ARG A 414 28.00 -43.79 -5.19
CA ARG A 414 28.21 -44.25 -6.56
C ARG A 414 28.40 -43.07 -7.52
N LEU A 415 27.65 -42.01 -7.33
CA LEU A 415 27.78 -40.79 -8.12
C LEU A 415 29.14 -40.12 -7.91
N LYS A 416 29.67 -40.15 -6.68
CA LYS A 416 31.01 -39.65 -6.36
C LYS A 416 32.08 -40.47 -7.09
N THR A 417 32.01 -41.80 -7.06
CA THR A 417 32.93 -42.68 -7.77
C THR A 417 32.89 -42.46 -9.30
N LEU A 418 31.69 -42.34 -9.87
CA LEU A 418 31.52 -42.05 -11.31
C LEU A 418 32.19 -40.70 -11.68
N ARG A 419 32.09 -39.71 -10.86
CA ARG A 419 32.71 -38.40 -11.07
C ARG A 419 34.23 -38.45 -10.93
N GLU A 420 34.74 -39.21 -9.98
CA GLU A 420 36.20 -39.43 -9.81
C GLU A 420 36.80 -40.14 -11.02
N GLN A 421 36.12 -41.14 -11.61
CA GLN A 421 36.55 -41.84 -12.80
C GLN A 421 36.63 -40.95 -14.06
N HIS A 422 35.85 -39.86 -14.08
CA HIS A 422 35.83 -38.90 -15.18
C HIS A 422 36.55 -37.59 -14.85
N LYS A 423 37.22 -37.50 -13.70
CA LYS A 423 38.00 -36.33 -13.28
C LYS A 423 39.18 -36.14 -14.24
N GLY A 424 39.29 -34.98 -14.88
CA GLY A 424 40.31 -34.67 -15.88
C GLY A 424 39.93 -35.00 -17.31
N LYS A 425 38.79 -35.64 -17.56
CA LYS A 425 38.23 -35.86 -18.89
C LYS A 425 37.31 -34.70 -19.29
N ASP A 426 36.89 -34.69 -20.56
CA ASP A 426 35.96 -33.70 -21.10
C ASP A 426 34.71 -33.57 -20.22
N LYS A 427 34.40 -32.35 -19.80
CA LYS A 427 33.22 -32.03 -18.98
C LYS A 427 31.90 -32.48 -19.63
N GLN A 428 31.86 -32.52 -20.95
CA GLN A 428 30.68 -32.95 -21.71
C GLN A 428 30.43 -34.46 -21.52
N LYS A 429 31.48 -35.27 -21.59
CA LYS A 429 31.40 -36.72 -21.34
C LYS A 429 31.01 -37.04 -19.90
N MET A 430 31.53 -36.29 -18.96
CA MET A 430 31.12 -36.41 -17.53
C MET A 430 29.64 -36.10 -17.34
N ASN A 431 29.14 -35.01 -17.92
CA ASN A 431 27.72 -34.65 -17.84
C ASN A 431 26.81 -35.69 -18.51
N GLN A 432 27.23 -36.26 -19.65
CA GLN A 432 26.49 -37.34 -20.30
C GLN A 432 26.42 -38.58 -19.43
N ALA A 433 27.54 -39.03 -18.87
CA ALA A 433 27.57 -40.18 -17.97
C ALA A 433 26.70 -39.95 -16.69
N MET A 434 26.70 -38.74 -16.14
CA MET A 434 25.82 -38.40 -15.01
C MET A 434 24.34 -38.44 -15.42
N MET A 435 23.98 -37.92 -16.58
CA MET A 435 22.58 -37.94 -17.05
C MET A 435 22.11 -39.36 -17.34
N GLU A 436 22.98 -40.22 -17.92
CA GLU A 436 22.70 -41.64 -18.16
C GLU A 436 22.52 -42.38 -16.82
N PHE A 437 23.39 -42.13 -15.85
CA PHE A 437 23.26 -42.67 -14.50
C PHE A 437 21.92 -42.30 -13.85
N TYR A 438 21.48 -41.01 -13.92
CA TYR A 438 20.20 -40.58 -13.39
C TYR A 438 19.01 -41.25 -14.10
N LYS A 439 19.10 -41.46 -15.42
CA LYS A 439 18.08 -42.20 -16.19
C LYS A 439 18.01 -43.65 -15.76
N THR A 440 19.15 -44.32 -15.61
CA THR A 440 19.25 -45.75 -15.24
C THR A 440 18.70 -46.00 -13.83
N GLU A 441 19.03 -45.12 -12.87
CA GLU A 441 18.55 -45.22 -11.48
C GLU A 441 17.13 -44.63 -11.30
N LYS A 442 16.48 -44.13 -12.37
CA LYS A 442 15.15 -43.50 -12.37
C LYS A 442 15.03 -42.37 -11.34
N ILE A 443 16.06 -41.53 -11.25
CA ILE A 443 16.16 -40.40 -10.33
C ILE A 443 15.98 -39.12 -11.11
N ASN A 444 15.04 -38.27 -10.67
CA ASN A 444 14.91 -36.92 -11.19
C ASN A 444 15.70 -35.94 -10.29
N PRO A 445 16.85 -35.41 -10.76
CA PRO A 445 17.66 -34.48 -9.95
C PRO A 445 16.94 -33.17 -9.68
N MET A 446 15.98 -32.79 -10.51
CA MET A 446 15.19 -31.56 -10.32
C MET A 446 13.99 -31.75 -9.38
N GLY A 447 13.63 -32.99 -9.02
CA GLY A 447 12.50 -33.26 -8.12
C GLY A 447 12.65 -32.61 -6.73
N GLY A 448 13.88 -32.40 -6.29
CA GLY A 448 14.16 -31.78 -4.99
C GLY A 448 13.96 -30.26 -4.93
N CYS A 449 14.04 -29.55 -6.06
CA CYS A 449 13.84 -28.10 -6.11
C CYS A 449 12.39 -27.69 -6.39
N LEU A 450 11.56 -28.59 -6.91
CA LEU A 450 10.17 -28.30 -7.28
C LEU A 450 9.32 -27.74 -6.10
N PRO A 451 9.40 -28.27 -4.87
CA PRO A 451 8.69 -27.70 -3.72
C PRO A 451 9.08 -26.24 -3.43
N ILE A 452 10.36 -25.90 -3.63
CA ILE A 452 10.86 -24.53 -3.41
C ILE A 452 10.25 -23.57 -4.45
N LEU A 453 10.22 -23.97 -5.73
CA LEU A 453 9.67 -23.15 -6.81
C LEU A 453 8.19 -22.82 -6.59
N VAL A 454 7.41 -23.78 -6.11
CA VAL A 454 5.98 -23.56 -5.79
C VAL A 454 5.81 -22.69 -4.52
N GLN A 455 6.75 -22.79 -3.59
CA GLN A 455 6.70 -22.03 -2.33
C GLN A 455 7.03 -20.55 -2.52
N ILE A 456 7.84 -20.16 -3.52
CA ILE A 456 8.25 -18.77 -3.75
C ILE A 456 7.06 -17.82 -3.97
N PRO A 457 6.11 -18.09 -4.88
CA PRO A 457 4.94 -17.22 -5.06
C PRO A 457 4.11 -17.06 -3.78
N ILE A 458 3.94 -18.14 -3.01
CA ILE A 458 3.20 -18.10 -1.73
C ILE A 458 3.94 -17.25 -0.70
N PHE A 459 5.25 -17.39 -0.62
CA PHE A 459 6.09 -16.61 0.29
C PHE A 459 6.02 -15.12 -0.04
N ILE A 460 6.17 -14.76 -1.32
CA ILE A 460 6.08 -13.36 -1.76
C ILE A 460 4.68 -12.81 -1.51
N SER A 461 3.62 -13.54 -1.85
CA SER A 461 2.24 -13.11 -1.60
C SER A 461 1.98 -12.89 -0.12
N LEU A 462 2.43 -13.80 0.74
CA LEU A 462 2.24 -13.65 2.18
C LEU A 462 3.07 -12.49 2.74
N TYR A 463 4.27 -12.25 2.21
CA TYR A 463 5.06 -11.06 2.55
C TYR A 463 4.28 -9.77 2.27
N TRP A 464 3.66 -9.67 1.08
CA TRP A 464 2.83 -8.52 0.73
C TRP A 464 1.60 -8.40 1.65
N VAL A 465 0.90 -9.51 1.89
CA VAL A 465 -0.25 -9.54 2.81
C VAL A 465 0.13 -9.04 4.19
N LEU A 466 1.23 -9.53 4.76
CA LEU A 466 1.68 -9.15 6.10
C LEU A 466 2.15 -7.70 6.19
N LEU A 467 2.70 -7.13 5.11
CA LEU A 467 3.12 -5.73 5.07
C LEU A 467 1.98 -4.76 4.80
N ALA A 468 1.01 -5.14 3.96
CA ALA A 468 -0.07 -4.25 3.56
C ALA A 468 -1.24 -4.21 4.56
N SER A 469 -1.40 -5.27 5.38
CA SER A 469 -2.56 -5.38 6.27
C SER A 469 -2.37 -4.57 7.56
N VAL A 470 -3.23 -3.59 7.77
CA VAL A 470 -3.27 -2.77 9.00
C VAL A 470 -3.63 -3.61 10.22
N GLU A 471 -4.36 -4.70 10.05
CA GLU A 471 -4.80 -5.63 11.09
C GLU A 471 -3.62 -6.32 11.80
N LEU A 472 -2.47 -6.38 11.16
CA LEU A 472 -1.25 -6.97 11.72
C LEU A 472 -0.38 -5.95 12.46
N ARG A 473 -0.69 -4.66 12.30
CA ARG A 473 -0.01 -3.57 12.98
C ARG A 473 -0.34 -3.59 14.47
N TYR A 474 0.69 -3.67 15.32
CA TYR A 474 0.57 -3.87 16.78
C TYR A 474 -0.20 -5.13 17.18
N ALA A 475 -0.35 -6.10 16.29
CA ALA A 475 -0.92 -7.39 16.62
C ALA A 475 0.11 -8.23 17.41
N PRO A 476 -0.14 -8.57 18.69
CA PRO A 476 0.76 -9.39 19.46
C PRO A 476 0.65 -10.86 19.05
N PHE A 477 1.75 -11.60 19.20
CA PHE A 477 1.72 -13.05 19.07
C PHE A 477 1.84 -13.72 20.44
N ALA A 478 3.05 -13.78 20.97
CA ALA A 478 3.36 -14.41 22.25
C ALA A 478 4.69 -13.86 22.79
N LEU A 479 4.85 -13.94 24.12
CA LEU A 479 6.06 -13.54 24.85
C LEU A 479 6.43 -12.07 24.53
N TRP A 480 7.59 -11.88 23.88
CA TRP A 480 8.12 -10.54 23.55
C TRP A 480 7.62 -9.98 22.19
N ILE A 481 6.97 -10.78 21.35
CA ILE A 481 6.47 -10.33 20.05
C ILE A 481 5.15 -9.57 20.27
N GLN A 482 5.24 -8.25 20.27
CA GLN A 482 4.12 -7.32 20.48
C GLN A 482 3.61 -6.69 19.19
N ASP A 483 4.28 -6.93 18.07
CA ASP A 483 3.93 -6.41 16.75
C ASP A 483 4.45 -7.34 15.66
N LEU A 484 3.53 -8.02 14.96
CA LEU A 484 3.86 -8.94 13.87
C LEU A 484 4.27 -8.22 12.59
N SER A 485 3.98 -6.93 12.45
CA SER A 485 4.34 -6.11 11.29
C SER A 485 5.76 -5.52 11.37
N MET A 486 6.42 -5.63 12.53
CA MET A 486 7.76 -5.10 12.78
C MET A 486 8.77 -6.24 12.94
N PRO A 487 10.07 -5.98 12.71
CA PRO A 487 11.11 -6.94 13.04
C PRO A 487 11.08 -7.35 14.51
N ASP A 488 11.52 -8.57 14.81
CA ASP A 488 11.65 -9.07 16.18
C ASP A 488 12.65 -8.20 16.97
N PRO A 489 12.23 -7.52 18.05
CA PRO A 489 13.09 -6.59 18.79
C PRO A 489 14.31 -7.25 19.44
N TYR A 490 14.26 -8.55 19.74
CA TYR A 490 15.37 -9.31 20.32
C TYR A 490 16.06 -10.23 19.32
N TYR A 491 15.60 -10.24 18.05
CA TYR A 491 16.14 -11.07 16.97
C TYR A 491 16.16 -12.58 17.25
N VAL A 492 15.33 -13.04 18.19
CA VAL A 492 15.27 -14.46 18.58
C VAL A 492 14.71 -15.32 17.43
N LEU A 493 13.62 -14.86 16.80
CA LEU A 493 13.02 -15.59 15.66
C LEU A 493 14.00 -15.74 14.48
N PRO A 494 14.71 -14.68 14.02
CA PRO A 494 15.73 -14.80 12.98
C PRO A 494 16.86 -15.78 13.32
N VAL A 495 17.33 -15.77 14.58
CA VAL A 495 18.38 -16.71 15.03
C VAL A 495 17.88 -18.15 15.00
N ILE A 496 16.67 -18.41 15.54
CA ILE A 496 16.07 -19.76 15.50
C ILE A 496 15.84 -20.19 14.04
N MET A 497 15.41 -19.27 13.17
CA MET A 497 15.26 -19.54 11.74
C MET A 497 16.59 -19.95 11.10
N GLY A 498 17.69 -19.24 11.38
CA GLY A 498 19.03 -19.59 10.93
C GLY A 498 19.47 -20.99 11.36
N ILE A 499 19.24 -21.33 12.64
CA ILE A 499 19.53 -22.66 13.19
C ILE A 499 18.70 -23.73 12.47
N SER A 500 17.39 -23.48 12.26
CA SER A 500 16.50 -24.40 11.56
C SER A 500 16.94 -24.65 10.11
N MET A 501 17.36 -23.61 9.40
CA MET A 501 17.90 -23.71 8.04
C MET A 501 19.21 -24.51 8.00
N TYR A 502 20.08 -24.31 9.00
CA TYR A 502 21.30 -25.11 9.11
C TYR A 502 20.99 -26.60 9.33
N ILE A 503 20.02 -26.92 10.21
CA ILE A 503 19.56 -28.30 10.43
C ILE A 503 19.01 -28.89 9.12
N GLN A 504 18.18 -28.14 8.40
CA GLN A 504 17.64 -28.59 7.11
C GLN A 504 18.73 -28.87 6.08
N THR A 505 19.77 -28.04 6.03
CA THR A 505 20.92 -28.26 5.13
C THR A 505 21.63 -29.59 5.40
N LYS A 506 21.69 -30.02 6.68
CA LYS A 506 22.28 -31.34 7.03
C LYS A 506 21.42 -32.53 6.61
N LEU A 507 20.12 -32.34 6.45
CA LEU A 507 19.21 -33.38 5.95
C LEU A 507 19.31 -33.55 4.43
N ASN A 508 19.69 -32.50 3.72
CA ASN A 508 19.83 -32.53 2.26
C ASN A 508 21.01 -33.42 1.83
N PRO A 509 20.93 -34.05 0.63
CA PRO A 509 22.06 -34.77 0.07
C PRO A 509 23.24 -33.82 -0.15
N ALA A 510 24.45 -34.26 0.20
CA ALA A 510 25.65 -33.47 -0.02
C ALA A 510 25.83 -33.22 -1.56
N ALA A 511 26.11 -31.98 -1.91
CA ALA A 511 26.43 -31.63 -3.28
C ALA A 511 27.71 -32.35 -3.70
N THR A 512 27.74 -32.86 -4.93
CA THR A 512 28.90 -33.56 -5.47
C THR A 512 30.04 -32.61 -5.81
N ASP A 513 29.77 -31.36 -6.04
CA ASP A 513 30.76 -30.30 -6.31
C ASP A 513 31.19 -29.61 -5.02
N PRO A 514 32.50 -29.48 -4.71
CA PRO A 514 33.00 -28.86 -3.49
C PRO A 514 32.61 -27.39 -3.36
N ILE A 515 32.51 -26.66 -4.48
CA ILE A 515 32.11 -25.24 -4.46
C ILE A 515 30.60 -25.13 -4.18
N GLN A 516 29.78 -25.97 -4.83
CA GLN A 516 28.35 -26.05 -4.58
C GLN A 516 28.06 -26.45 -3.14
N GLN A 517 28.86 -27.34 -2.55
CA GLN A 517 28.76 -27.74 -1.14
C GLN A 517 29.02 -26.55 -0.21
N LYS A 518 30.08 -25.76 -0.45
CA LYS A 518 30.36 -24.55 0.32
C LYS A 518 29.24 -23.51 0.19
N VAL A 519 28.73 -23.28 -1.03
CA VAL A 519 27.61 -22.36 -1.25
C VAL A 519 26.37 -22.81 -0.49
N MET A 520 26.01 -24.11 -0.56
CA MET A 520 24.87 -24.66 0.18
C MET A 520 25.03 -24.57 1.71
N GLN A 521 26.25 -24.64 2.22
CA GLN A 521 26.54 -24.49 3.66
C GLN A 521 26.50 -23.03 4.12
N LEU A 522 26.92 -22.08 3.26
CA LEU A 522 26.94 -20.65 3.58
C LEU A 522 25.57 -19.99 3.40
N MET A 523 24.76 -20.50 2.47
CA MET A 523 23.46 -19.95 2.09
C MET A 523 22.52 -19.72 3.31
N PRO A 524 22.37 -20.65 4.27
CA PRO A 524 21.56 -20.43 5.46
C PRO A 524 22.00 -19.23 6.29
N LEU A 525 23.29 -19.00 6.39
CA LEU A 525 23.84 -17.85 7.12
C LEU A 525 23.48 -16.53 6.42
N VAL A 526 23.68 -16.49 5.09
CA VAL A 526 23.35 -15.30 4.29
C VAL A 526 21.85 -15.00 4.39
N PHE A 527 20.99 -16.00 4.18
CA PHE A 527 19.54 -15.80 4.30
C PHE A 527 19.10 -15.44 5.72
N SER A 528 19.75 -15.99 6.75
CA SER A 528 19.45 -15.63 8.14
C SER A 528 19.65 -14.14 8.41
N ILE A 529 20.65 -13.51 7.77
CA ILE A 529 20.89 -12.07 7.91
C ILE A 529 19.71 -11.26 7.34
N PHE A 530 19.10 -11.68 6.25
CA PHE A 530 17.93 -11.00 5.70
C PHE A 530 16.73 -11.06 6.64
N PHE A 531 16.54 -12.14 7.39
CA PHE A 531 15.43 -12.27 8.33
C PHE A 531 15.49 -11.30 9.52
N PHE A 532 16.64 -10.68 9.78
CA PHE A 532 16.75 -9.62 10.79
C PHE A 532 15.98 -8.34 10.41
N PHE A 533 15.74 -8.13 9.13
CA PHE A 533 15.06 -6.94 8.61
C PHE A 533 13.58 -7.20 8.28
N PHE A 534 13.15 -8.46 8.32
CA PHE A 534 11.77 -8.81 7.98
C PHE A 534 10.83 -8.75 9.18
N PRO A 535 9.53 -8.45 8.94
CA PRO A 535 8.51 -8.48 9.98
C PRO A 535 8.46 -9.82 10.71
N ALA A 536 8.23 -9.78 12.03
CA ALA A 536 8.20 -10.97 12.89
C ALA A 536 7.16 -12.01 12.40
N GLY A 537 6.03 -11.57 11.85
CA GLY A 537 5.02 -12.45 11.26
C GLY A 537 5.54 -13.28 10.08
N LEU A 538 6.37 -12.68 9.21
CA LEU A 538 6.98 -13.38 8.08
C LEU A 538 8.06 -14.36 8.54
N VAL A 539 8.85 -13.97 9.54
CA VAL A 539 9.87 -14.85 10.14
C VAL A 539 9.19 -16.02 10.84
N LEU A 540 8.08 -15.79 11.54
CA LEU A 540 7.27 -16.83 12.16
C LEU A 540 6.72 -17.82 11.13
N TYR A 541 6.10 -17.32 10.04
CA TYR A 541 5.68 -18.15 8.92
C TYR A 541 6.82 -19.01 8.39
N SER A 542 7.98 -18.38 8.13
CA SER A 542 9.15 -19.05 7.56
C SER A 542 9.69 -20.12 8.51
N LEU A 543 9.74 -19.85 9.81
CA LEU A 543 10.19 -20.77 10.83
C LEU A 543 9.28 -22.00 10.94
N VAL A 544 7.96 -21.78 11.00
CA VAL A 544 6.96 -22.87 11.05
C VAL A 544 7.02 -23.69 9.75
N ASN A 545 7.06 -23.04 8.60
CA ASN A 545 7.19 -23.67 7.29
C ASN A 545 8.46 -24.53 7.18
N ASN A 546 9.59 -24.02 7.66
CA ASN A 546 10.87 -24.75 7.66
C ASN A 546 10.85 -25.93 8.65
N SER A 547 10.31 -25.73 9.85
CA SER A 547 10.18 -26.78 10.86
C SER A 547 9.32 -27.95 10.39
N LEU A 548 8.18 -27.66 9.75
CA LEU A 548 7.33 -28.66 9.11
C LEU A 548 8.04 -29.37 7.95
N SER A 549 8.85 -28.62 7.17
CA SER A 549 9.67 -29.20 6.09
C SER A 549 10.71 -30.19 6.63
N ILE A 550 11.38 -29.83 7.72
CA ILE A 550 12.35 -30.71 8.40
C ILE A 550 11.67 -31.99 8.86
N LEU A 551 10.50 -31.86 9.51
CA LEU A 551 9.73 -33.00 9.99
C LEU A 551 9.29 -33.92 8.84
N GLN A 552 8.71 -33.36 7.78
CA GLN A 552 8.30 -34.09 6.58
C GLN A 552 9.50 -34.79 5.92
N GLN A 553 10.59 -34.08 5.71
CA GLN A 553 11.80 -34.61 5.09
C GLN A 553 12.41 -35.75 5.95
N TRP A 554 12.48 -35.56 7.25
CA TRP A 554 13.00 -36.57 8.19
C TRP A 554 12.14 -37.85 8.12
N GLN A 555 10.81 -37.73 8.20
CA GLN A 555 9.89 -38.86 8.16
C GLN A 555 9.99 -39.60 6.82
N ILE A 556 9.95 -38.88 5.69
CA ILE A 556 10.01 -39.48 4.36
C ILE A 556 11.37 -40.14 4.13
N THR A 557 12.48 -39.47 4.51
CA THR A 557 13.82 -40.06 4.37
C THR A 557 13.96 -41.35 5.18
N ARG A 558 13.36 -41.40 6.39
CA ARG A 558 13.36 -42.62 7.23
C ARG A 558 12.55 -43.76 6.60
N MET A 559 11.41 -43.48 5.96
CA MET A 559 10.57 -44.48 5.30
C MET A 559 11.23 -45.06 4.03
N TYR A 560 12.04 -44.26 3.34
CA TYR A 560 12.71 -44.63 2.07
C TYR A 560 14.22 -44.85 2.23
N ALA A 561 14.76 -44.80 3.46
CA ALA A 561 16.15 -45.23 3.70
C ALA A 561 16.25 -46.72 3.35
N PRO A 562 17.18 -47.13 2.49
CA PRO A 562 17.40 -48.54 2.21
C PRO A 562 17.76 -49.22 3.53
N SER A 563 16.97 -50.23 3.91
CA SER A 563 17.40 -51.18 4.95
C SER A 563 18.77 -51.70 4.54
N THR A 564 19.78 -51.34 5.35
CA THR A 564 21.17 -51.78 5.32
C THR A 564 21.59 -52.62 4.11
N VAL A 565 22.35 -52.01 3.21
CA VAL A 565 23.08 -52.77 2.16
C VAL A 565 23.94 -53.83 2.87
N PRO A 566 23.77 -55.12 2.58
CA PRO A 566 24.66 -56.14 3.12
C PRO A 566 26.10 -55.81 2.67
N ALA A 567 27.00 -55.82 3.63
CA ALA A 567 28.43 -55.61 3.37
C ALA A 567 28.90 -56.55 2.25
N VAL A 568 29.33 -55.97 1.13
CA VAL A 568 29.99 -56.74 0.08
C VAL A 568 31.18 -57.43 0.70
N LYS A 569 31.06 -58.74 0.93
CA LYS A 569 32.20 -59.59 1.27
C LYS A 569 33.27 -59.37 0.20
N LYS A 570 34.40 -58.79 0.59
CA LYS A 570 35.63 -58.82 -0.19
C LYS A 570 36.01 -60.28 -0.40
N LYS A 571 35.98 -60.74 -1.63
CA LYS A 571 36.75 -61.90 -2.07
C LYS A 571 38.11 -61.42 -2.53
#